data_c2646feaf118344eef08b0500eeb3e03
#
_entry.id   c2646feaf118344eef08b0500eeb3e03
#
_cell.length_a   1.000
_cell.length_b   1.000
_cell.length_c   1.000
_cell.angle_alpha   90.00
_cell.angle_beta   90.00
_cell.angle_gamma   90.00
#
_symmetry.space_group_name_H-M   'P 1'
#
loop_
_entity.id
_entity.type
_entity.pdbx_description
1 polymer ?
#
loop_
_entity_poly.entity_id
_entity_poly.type
_entity_poly.pdbx_seq_one_letter_code
_entity_poly.pdbx_strand_id
1 'polypeptide(L)'
;MNLFRISWSNLKDKPLSSFLSGLLMTFGITIISLLLLLNKQLDDQFRKNIKGIDMVLGAKGSPLQLILSSIYQIDSPTGNISLDEAERLTRNPMIKTAIPLSMGDNYRSFRIIGTNKKYLDHFEATVGQGKLFQQNLEVVIGPRVAAVTGLKIGDTFSGSHGLDKDGDVHADSKYKVVGILNATNTVTDQLILTPLSSIWAIHEHHDEEHHEAGEAHEDHEEEVHEEAPREITSMLIKFRNPLGMMLARGINSNSKLQAALPNIEVNRLFSLLGVGVETLRGLAIVIMLISGVSVFVSLYNSLKERRYEMALMLSMGATRAQLFGMLLLEGLVLALIGFGLGVLLSRVGLWLFSSSVSEDYHYNLAAFGILPEEWILLGVAVFIGLVAAALPAIGVYRMNISRTLAEE
;
A
#
# COMPACT_ATOMS: atom_id res chain seq x y z
N MET A 1 28.85 35.10 -24.00
CA MET A 1 27.80 35.41 -23.01
C MET A 1 27.37 34.08 -22.36
N ASN A 2 27.45 33.95 -21.05
CA ASN A 2 27.01 32.69 -20.40
C ASN A 2 25.56 32.81 -20.03
N LEU A 3 24.70 32.31 -20.93
CA LEU A 3 23.22 32.41 -20.85
C LEU A 3 22.71 31.79 -19.52
N PHE A 4 23.27 30.68 -19.09
CA PHE A 4 22.82 30.00 -17.85
C PHE A 4 23.07 30.89 -16.61
N ARG A 5 24.25 31.57 -16.53
CA ARG A 5 24.59 32.44 -15.39
C ARG A 5 23.64 33.64 -15.33
N ILE A 6 23.27 34.18 -16.49
CA ILE A 6 22.34 35.32 -16.57
C ILE A 6 20.90 34.89 -16.19
N SER A 7 20.42 33.76 -16.74
CA SER A 7 19.11 33.21 -16.37
C SER A 7 19.00 32.90 -14.87
N TRP A 8 20.05 32.35 -14.27
CA TRP A 8 20.10 32.09 -12.83
C TRP A 8 20.07 33.38 -11.99
N SER A 9 20.79 34.42 -12.42
CA SER A 9 20.74 35.73 -11.76
C SER A 9 19.35 36.34 -11.83
N ASN A 10 18.72 36.27 -13.01
CA ASN A 10 17.39 36.78 -13.23
C ASN A 10 16.32 36.17 -12.32
N LEU A 11 16.40 34.86 -12.07
CA LEU A 11 15.50 34.18 -11.14
C LEU A 11 15.68 34.67 -9.70
N LYS A 12 16.91 35.06 -9.31
CA LYS A 12 17.20 35.62 -7.99
C LYS A 12 16.75 37.07 -7.82
N ASP A 13 16.66 37.86 -8.89
CA ASP A 13 16.25 39.25 -8.81
C ASP A 13 14.76 39.42 -8.51
N LYS A 14 13.92 38.35 -8.79
CA LYS A 14 12.49 38.34 -8.49
C LYS A 14 12.13 37.07 -7.67
N PRO A 15 12.61 37.01 -6.42
CA PRO A 15 12.53 35.76 -5.66
C PRO A 15 11.07 35.35 -5.37
N LEU A 16 10.16 36.30 -5.12
CA LEU A 16 8.77 35.99 -4.75
C LEU A 16 8.00 35.37 -5.89
N SER A 17 8.08 35.96 -7.10
CA SER A 17 7.34 35.47 -8.28
C SER A 17 7.89 34.12 -8.78
N SER A 18 9.22 34.00 -8.85
CA SER A 18 9.88 32.75 -9.23
C SER A 18 9.62 31.64 -8.21
N PHE A 19 9.65 31.99 -6.91
CA PHE A 19 9.34 31.06 -5.82
C PHE A 19 7.89 30.56 -5.89
N LEU A 20 6.91 31.46 -6.04
CA LEU A 20 5.50 31.08 -6.09
C LEU A 20 5.19 30.18 -7.29
N SER A 21 5.74 30.50 -8.48
CA SER A 21 5.58 29.68 -9.68
C SER A 21 6.26 28.31 -9.53
N GLY A 22 7.47 28.28 -8.97
CA GLY A 22 8.19 27.04 -8.67
C GLY A 22 7.48 26.19 -7.62
N LEU A 23 6.90 26.82 -6.60
CA LEU A 23 6.17 26.16 -5.52
C LEU A 23 4.90 25.48 -6.03
N LEU A 24 4.10 26.16 -6.88
CA LEU A 24 2.91 25.56 -7.49
C LEU A 24 3.28 24.35 -8.36
N MET A 25 4.37 24.45 -9.12
CA MET A 25 4.85 23.34 -9.94
C MET A 25 5.33 22.17 -9.07
N THR A 26 6.06 22.47 -8.01
CA THR A 26 6.51 21.49 -7.01
C THR A 26 5.32 20.75 -6.41
N PHE A 27 4.27 21.45 -5.97
CA PHE A 27 3.10 20.80 -5.38
C PHE A 27 2.35 19.91 -6.38
N GLY A 28 2.14 20.37 -7.62
CA GLY A 28 1.50 19.53 -8.64
C GLY A 28 2.26 18.23 -8.87
N ILE A 29 3.58 18.33 -9.01
CA ILE A 29 4.46 17.18 -9.19
C ILE A 29 4.49 16.28 -7.95
N THR A 30 4.55 16.88 -6.75
CA THR A 30 4.52 16.14 -5.47
C THR A 30 3.29 15.25 -5.36
N ILE A 31 2.10 15.82 -5.64
CA ILE A 31 0.84 15.08 -5.54
C ILE A 31 0.82 13.92 -6.54
N ILE A 32 1.18 14.16 -7.80
CA ILE A 32 1.17 13.11 -8.83
C ILE A 32 2.19 12.01 -8.49
N SER A 33 3.42 12.39 -8.14
CA SER A 33 4.47 11.44 -7.78
C SER A 33 4.10 10.62 -6.53
N LEU A 34 3.50 11.25 -5.51
CA LEU A 34 3.02 10.57 -4.31
C LEU A 34 1.91 9.57 -4.62
N LEU A 35 0.93 9.96 -5.45
CA LEU A 35 -0.14 9.05 -5.88
C LEU A 35 0.38 7.86 -6.69
N LEU A 36 1.34 8.08 -7.59
CA LEU A 36 1.99 7.01 -8.34
C LEU A 36 2.70 6.02 -7.42
N LEU A 37 3.44 6.53 -6.42
CA LEU A 37 4.14 5.71 -5.44
C LEU A 37 3.19 4.89 -4.58
N LEU A 38 2.17 5.54 -4.00
CA LEU A 38 1.18 4.86 -3.16
C LEU A 38 0.45 3.78 -3.95
N ASN A 39 -0.03 4.11 -5.15
CA ASN A 39 -0.74 3.15 -5.99
C ASN A 39 0.14 1.94 -6.33
N LYS A 40 1.40 2.18 -6.72
CA LYS A 40 2.36 1.13 -7.05
C LYS A 40 2.66 0.24 -5.84
N GLN A 41 2.92 0.82 -4.68
CA GLN A 41 3.26 0.06 -3.47
C GLN A 41 2.09 -0.75 -2.96
N LEU A 42 0.88 -0.17 -2.97
CA LEU A 42 -0.33 -0.90 -2.60
C LEU A 42 -0.57 -2.06 -3.56
N ASP A 43 -0.52 -1.83 -4.87
CA ASP A 43 -0.69 -2.90 -5.87
C ASP A 43 0.33 -4.03 -5.69
N ASP A 44 1.61 -3.69 -5.56
CA ASP A 44 2.68 -4.68 -5.36
C ASP A 44 2.48 -5.47 -4.06
N GLN A 45 2.11 -4.83 -2.96
CA GLN A 45 1.87 -5.48 -1.67
C GLN A 45 0.65 -6.38 -1.71
N PHE A 46 -0.46 -5.90 -2.29
CA PHE A 46 -1.67 -6.71 -2.42
C PHE A 46 -1.43 -7.92 -3.31
N ARG A 47 -0.82 -7.75 -4.49
CA ARG A 47 -0.54 -8.85 -5.41
C ARG A 47 0.44 -9.87 -4.85
N LYS A 48 1.40 -9.43 -4.03
CA LYS A 48 2.37 -10.32 -3.41
C LYS A 48 1.69 -11.31 -2.46
N ASN A 49 0.73 -10.85 -1.65
CA ASN A 49 0.03 -11.69 -0.68
C ASN A 49 -0.96 -12.67 -1.33
N ILE A 50 -1.57 -12.33 -2.47
CA ILE A 50 -2.47 -13.26 -3.19
C ILE A 50 -1.75 -14.20 -4.16
N LYS A 51 -0.44 -14.02 -4.37
CA LYS A 51 0.33 -14.82 -5.33
C LYS A 51 0.20 -16.30 -5.03
N GLY A 52 -0.38 -17.06 -5.97
CA GLY A 52 -0.55 -18.51 -5.84
C GLY A 52 -1.74 -18.94 -4.99
N ILE A 53 -2.61 -18.02 -4.58
CA ILE A 53 -3.93 -18.30 -4.01
C ILE A 53 -4.97 -17.97 -5.08
N ASP A 54 -5.65 -19.02 -5.59
CA ASP A 54 -6.60 -18.87 -6.68
C ASP A 54 -8.03 -18.69 -6.17
N MET A 55 -8.35 -19.27 -4.99
CA MET A 55 -9.67 -19.20 -4.36
C MET A 55 -9.53 -19.23 -2.83
N VAL A 56 -10.39 -18.51 -2.14
CA VAL A 56 -10.60 -18.62 -0.69
C VAL A 56 -12.00 -19.18 -0.46
N LEU A 57 -12.09 -20.20 0.38
CA LEU A 57 -13.32 -20.81 0.82
C LEU A 57 -13.60 -20.42 2.26
N GLY A 58 -14.83 -20.03 2.60
CA GLY A 58 -15.21 -19.63 3.96
C GLY A 58 -16.73 -19.61 4.14
N ALA A 59 -17.20 -19.03 5.23
CA ALA A 59 -18.62 -18.87 5.50
C ALA A 59 -19.26 -17.86 4.53
N LYS A 60 -20.57 -18.01 4.28
CA LYS A 60 -21.35 -17.08 3.44
C LYS A 60 -21.24 -15.66 3.96
N GLY A 61 -20.98 -14.73 3.04
CA GLY A 61 -20.85 -13.32 3.36
C GLY A 61 -20.30 -12.52 2.18
N SER A 62 -19.61 -11.44 2.46
CA SER A 62 -18.95 -10.64 1.45
C SER A 62 -17.68 -11.34 0.94
N PRO A 63 -17.53 -11.58 -0.38
CA PRO A 63 -16.32 -12.15 -0.95
C PRO A 63 -15.08 -11.31 -0.64
N LEU A 64 -15.20 -9.98 -0.67
CA LEU A 64 -14.10 -9.07 -0.35
C LEU A 64 -13.70 -9.18 1.13
N GLN A 65 -14.65 -9.20 2.06
CA GLN A 65 -14.38 -9.38 3.49
C GLN A 65 -13.68 -10.72 3.75
N LEU A 66 -14.15 -11.80 3.11
CA LEU A 66 -13.50 -13.11 3.22
C LEU A 66 -12.03 -13.07 2.78
N ILE A 67 -11.71 -12.34 1.71
CA ILE A 67 -10.32 -12.19 1.24
C ILE A 67 -9.51 -11.31 2.18
N LEU A 68 -10.06 -10.17 2.63
CA LEU A 68 -9.37 -9.27 3.56
C LEU A 68 -9.07 -9.96 4.89
N SER A 69 -10.01 -10.72 5.44
CA SER A 69 -9.80 -11.45 6.68
C SER A 69 -8.84 -12.65 6.51
N SER A 70 -8.98 -13.44 5.44
CA SER A 70 -8.23 -14.70 5.30
C SER A 70 -6.80 -14.53 4.77
N ILE A 71 -6.57 -13.59 3.86
CA ILE A 71 -5.25 -13.38 3.23
C ILE A 71 -4.50 -12.24 3.89
N TYR A 72 -5.17 -11.08 4.08
CA TYR A 72 -4.51 -9.87 4.58
C TYR A 72 -4.59 -9.72 6.10
N GLN A 73 -5.48 -10.49 6.74
CA GLN A 73 -5.71 -10.47 8.19
C GLN A 73 -6.12 -9.09 8.73
N ILE A 74 -6.82 -8.30 7.92
CA ILE A 74 -7.18 -6.90 8.22
C ILE A 74 -8.57 -6.80 8.87
N ASP A 75 -9.52 -7.65 8.45
CA ASP A 75 -10.93 -7.58 8.85
C ASP A 75 -11.36 -8.79 9.69
N SER A 76 -12.54 -8.72 10.28
CA SER A 76 -13.16 -9.85 10.97
C SER A 76 -13.62 -10.91 9.96
N PRO A 77 -13.54 -12.20 10.30
CA PRO A 77 -14.00 -13.27 9.42
C PRO A 77 -15.52 -13.22 9.22
N THR A 78 -15.99 -13.81 8.13
CA THR A 78 -17.42 -13.94 7.81
C THR A 78 -18.13 -15.01 8.65
N GLY A 79 -17.39 -15.76 9.45
CA GLY A 79 -17.84 -16.89 10.27
C GLY A 79 -16.94 -18.10 10.07
N ASN A 80 -17.28 -19.20 10.74
CA ASN A 80 -16.57 -20.47 10.63
C ASN A 80 -17.27 -21.44 9.70
N ILE A 81 -16.53 -22.42 9.19
CA ILE A 81 -17.00 -23.51 8.35
C ILE A 81 -16.47 -24.84 8.88
N SER A 82 -17.23 -25.92 8.66
CA SER A 82 -16.77 -27.26 9.01
C SER A 82 -15.52 -27.64 8.20
N LEU A 83 -14.47 -28.09 8.88
CA LEU A 83 -13.26 -28.62 8.24
C LEU A 83 -13.58 -29.78 7.31
N ASP A 84 -14.45 -30.70 7.72
CA ASP A 84 -14.83 -31.88 6.94
C ASP A 84 -15.58 -31.51 5.65
N GLU A 85 -16.44 -30.47 5.69
CA GLU A 85 -17.13 -29.98 4.51
C GLU A 85 -16.11 -29.33 3.54
N ALA A 86 -15.21 -28.51 4.05
CA ALA A 86 -14.16 -27.89 3.27
C ALA A 86 -13.22 -28.94 2.66
N GLU A 87 -12.78 -29.94 3.42
CA GLU A 87 -11.90 -31.00 2.93
C GLU A 87 -12.57 -31.87 1.85
N ARG A 88 -13.89 -32.16 1.98
CA ARG A 88 -14.63 -32.86 0.92
C ARG A 88 -14.56 -32.14 -0.41
N LEU A 89 -14.69 -30.81 -0.41
CA LEU A 89 -14.57 -30.00 -1.63
C LEU A 89 -13.14 -30.01 -2.18
N THR A 90 -12.12 -30.09 -1.32
CA THR A 90 -10.71 -30.09 -1.76
C THR A 90 -10.26 -31.40 -2.40
N ARG A 91 -11.06 -32.49 -2.29
CA ARG A 91 -10.81 -33.76 -3.01
C ARG A 91 -11.02 -33.63 -4.52
N ASN A 92 -11.56 -32.49 -5.00
CA ASN A 92 -11.72 -32.23 -6.42
C ASN A 92 -10.37 -32.22 -7.14
N PRO A 93 -10.20 -32.99 -8.26
CA PRO A 93 -8.92 -33.09 -8.96
C PRO A 93 -8.40 -31.79 -9.55
N MET A 94 -9.21 -30.75 -9.67
CA MET A 94 -8.79 -29.41 -10.10
C MET A 94 -8.00 -28.66 -9.01
N ILE A 95 -8.08 -29.11 -7.76
CA ILE A 95 -7.37 -28.49 -6.64
C ILE A 95 -5.98 -29.09 -6.49
N LYS A 96 -4.97 -28.24 -6.42
CA LYS A 96 -3.57 -28.64 -6.23
C LYS A 96 -3.19 -28.65 -4.74
N THR A 97 -3.56 -27.59 -4.04
CA THR A 97 -3.22 -27.39 -2.63
C THR A 97 -4.38 -26.71 -1.92
N ALA A 98 -4.64 -27.15 -0.69
CA ALA A 98 -5.59 -26.54 0.23
C ALA A 98 -4.89 -26.32 1.57
N ILE A 99 -5.05 -25.13 2.14
CA ILE A 99 -4.41 -24.70 3.37
C ILE A 99 -5.49 -24.18 4.31
N PRO A 100 -5.83 -24.91 5.39
CA PRO A 100 -6.81 -24.45 6.35
C PRO A 100 -6.23 -23.32 7.22
N LEU A 101 -7.09 -22.36 7.55
CA LEU A 101 -6.81 -21.28 8.47
C LEU A 101 -7.92 -21.22 9.52
N SER A 102 -7.55 -21.21 10.78
CA SER A 102 -8.42 -20.89 11.90
C SER A 102 -7.92 -19.61 12.54
N MET A 103 -8.77 -18.60 12.58
CA MET A 103 -8.44 -17.35 13.24
C MET A 103 -8.66 -17.53 14.73
N GLY A 104 -7.59 -17.36 15.48
CA GLY A 104 -7.61 -17.40 16.95
C GLY A 104 -7.67 -15.99 17.53
N ASP A 105 -7.16 -15.92 18.75
CA ASP A 105 -7.03 -14.68 19.49
C ASP A 105 -6.04 -13.69 18.86
N ASN A 106 -5.88 -12.57 19.52
CA ASN A 106 -4.88 -11.55 19.19
C ASN A 106 -3.90 -11.39 20.36
N TYR A 107 -2.70 -10.94 20.03
CA TYR A 107 -1.73 -10.48 21.01
C TYR A 107 -1.20 -9.12 20.60
N ARG A 108 -1.51 -8.07 21.36
CA ARG A 108 -1.10 -6.68 21.07
C ARG A 108 -1.34 -6.28 19.61
N SER A 109 -2.56 -6.50 19.12
CA SER A 109 -2.99 -6.25 17.74
C SER A 109 -2.39 -7.18 16.66
N PHE A 110 -1.56 -8.16 17.02
CA PHE A 110 -1.09 -9.20 16.11
C PHE A 110 -2.00 -10.42 16.18
N ARG A 111 -2.43 -10.90 15.03
CA ARG A 111 -3.34 -12.05 14.94
C ARG A 111 -2.61 -13.36 15.16
N ILE A 112 -3.25 -14.26 15.92
CA ILE A 112 -2.83 -15.64 16.11
C ILE A 112 -3.61 -16.50 15.13
N ILE A 113 -2.91 -17.20 14.23
CA ILE A 113 -3.52 -18.00 13.17
C ILE A 113 -3.12 -19.45 13.33
N GLY A 114 -4.13 -20.31 13.53
CA GLY A 114 -3.98 -21.76 13.45
C GLY A 114 -3.87 -22.21 12.00
N THR A 115 -2.81 -22.92 11.65
CA THR A 115 -2.58 -23.40 10.28
C THR A 115 -1.63 -24.60 10.26
N ASN A 116 -1.18 -25.02 9.09
CA ASN A 116 -0.24 -26.10 8.90
C ASN A 116 1.02 -25.66 8.13
N LYS A 117 2.01 -26.54 8.02
CA LYS A 117 3.27 -26.27 7.34
C LYS A 117 3.11 -25.76 5.90
N LYS A 118 2.04 -26.17 5.19
CA LYS A 118 1.81 -25.74 3.80
C LYS A 118 1.61 -24.22 3.69
N TYR A 119 1.18 -23.55 4.77
CA TYR A 119 1.06 -22.10 4.81
C TYR A 119 2.44 -21.42 4.73
N LEU A 120 3.39 -21.91 5.54
CA LEU A 120 4.77 -21.42 5.53
C LEU A 120 5.44 -21.69 4.17
N ASP A 121 5.27 -22.91 3.65
CA ASP A 121 5.81 -23.28 2.33
C ASP A 121 5.23 -22.39 1.21
N HIS A 122 3.95 -22.01 1.33
CA HIS A 122 3.28 -21.17 0.34
C HIS A 122 3.88 -19.75 0.28
N PHE A 123 4.16 -19.14 1.43
CA PHE A 123 4.76 -17.81 1.53
C PHE A 123 6.30 -17.84 1.54
N GLU A 124 6.92 -19.00 1.28
CA GLU A 124 8.37 -19.21 1.33
C GLU A 124 8.97 -18.76 2.69
N ALA A 125 8.14 -18.84 3.76
CA ALA A 125 8.53 -18.43 5.09
C ALA A 125 9.39 -19.49 5.75
N THR A 126 10.63 -19.14 6.08
CA THR A 126 11.59 -20.00 6.73
C THR A 126 11.84 -19.57 8.17
N VAL A 127 12.12 -20.51 9.05
CA VAL A 127 12.49 -20.21 10.44
C VAL A 127 13.92 -19.68 10.46
N GLY A 128 14.08 -18.45 10.91
CA GLY A 128 15.39 -17.80 11.06
C GLY A 128 16.08 -18.15 12.37
N GLN A 129 15.30 -18.29 13.46
CA GLN A 129 15.79 -18.65 14.78
C GLN A 129 14.82 -19.63 15.43
N GLY A 130 15.35 -20.63 16.17
CA GLY A 130 14.56 -21.63 16.87
C GLY A 130 14.10 -22.77 15.97
N LYS A 131 12.89 -23.25 16.16
CA LYS A 131 12.28 -24.38 15.43
C LYS A 131 10.83 -24.07 15.01
N LEU A 132 10.30 -24.86 14.05
CA LEU A 132 8.88 -24.81 13.72
C LEU A 132 8.08 -25.46 14.88
N PHE A 133 6.86 -24.96 15.09
CA PHE A 133 5.91 -25.54 16.04
C PHE A 133 5.61 -27.02 15.72
N GLN A 134 5.49 -27.84 16.75
CA GLN A 134 5.18 -29.28 16.64
C GLN A 134 4.05 -29.69 17.59
N GLN A 135 3.89 -28.99 18.70
CA GLN A 135 2.90 -29.27 19.74
C GLN A 135 1.86 -28.16 19.83
N ASN A 136 0.72 -28.46 20.44
CA ASN A 136 -0.29 -27.45 20.71
C ASN A 136 0.30 -26.31 21.55
N LEU A 137 -0.18 -25.09 21.29
CA LEU A 137 0.27 -23.84 21.94
C LEU A 137 1.73 -23.46 21.70
N GLU A 138 2.51 -24.23 20.91
CA GLU A 138 3.76 -23.72 20.36
C GLU A 138 3.46 -22.73 19.23
N VAL A 139 4.16 -21.57 19.22
CA VAL A 139 4.01 -20.57 18.18
C VAL A 139 5.33 -20.20 17.52
N VAL A 140 5.24 -19.89 16.23
CA VAL A 140 6.30 -19.22 15.49
C VAL A 140 5.81 -17.82 15.14
N ILE A 141 6.63 -16.81 15.44
CA ILE A 141 6.26 -15.43 15.27
C ILE A 141 6.98 -14.80 14.07
N GLY A 142 6.27 -13.91 13.37
CA GLY A 142 6.87 -13.11 12.32
C GLY A 142 7.94 -12.14 12.85
N PRO A 143 8.92 -11.72 12.05
CA PRO A 143 10.01 -10.85 12.49
C PRO A 143 9.52 -9.50 13.01
N ARG A 144 8.41 -8.99 12.49
CA ARG A 144 7.81 -7.76 12.94
C ARG A 144 7.14 -7.91 14.30
N VAL A 145 6.46 -9.04 14.54
CA VAL A 145 5.91 -9.37 15.87
C VAL A 145 7.03 -9.36 16.91
N ALA A 146 8.15 -10.02 16.62
CA ALA A 146 9.31 -10.05 17.52
C ALA A 146 9.86 -8.64 17.78
N ALA A 147 9.98 -7.82 16.74
CA ALA A 147 10.54 -6.46 16.85
C ALA A 147 9.65 -5.52 17.67
N VAL A 148 8.31 -5.57 17.49
CA VAL A 148 7.37 -4.66 18.15
C VAL A 148 7.03 -5.10 19.58
N THR A 149 6.82 -6.42 19.78
CA THR A 149 6.41 -6.95 21.10
C THR A 149 7.58 -7.21 22.04
N GLY A 150 8.79 -7.37 21.47
CA GLY A 150 9.99 -7.76 22.23
C GLY A 150 10.05 -9.23 22.59
N LEU A 151 9.09 -10.06 22.11
CA LEU A 151 9.05 -11.49 22.39
C LEU A 151 10.30 -12.22 21.84
N LYS A 152 10.82 -13.14 22.66
CA LYS A 152 11.99 -13.99 22.36
C LYS A 152 11.60 -15.46 22.43
N ILE A 153 12.45 -16.31 21.85
CA ILE A 153 12.28 -17.77 21.94
C ILE A 153 12.30 -18.18 23.42
N GLY A 154 11.29 -18.94 23.80
CA GLY A 154 11.07 -19.40 25.19
C GLY A 154 10.06 -18.57 25.97
N ASP A 155 9.76 -17.35 25.54
CA ASP A 155 8.75 -16.51 26.19
C ASP A 155 7.35 -17.12 26.03
N THR A 156 6.50 -16.83 27.01
CA THR A 156 5.10 -17.25 27.01
C THR A 156 4.19 -16.02 27.09
N PHE A 157 3.04 -16.08 26.42
CA PHE A 157 2.05 -15.01 26.46
C PHE A 157 0.64 -15.61 26.35
N SER A 158 -0.37 -14.86 26.79
CA SER A 158 -1.79 -15.23 26.64
C SER A 158 -2.41 -14.42 25.51
N GLY A 159 -3.31 -15.03 24.73
CA GLY A 159 -4.13 -14.35 23.75
C GLY A 159 -5.27 -13.59 24.40
N SER A 160 -5.84 -12.63 23.67
CA SER A 160 -7.05 -11.90 24.06
C SER A 160 -8.08 -11.93 22.94
N HIS A 161 -9.36 -12.03 23.26
CA HIS A 161 -10.45 -11.90 22.30
C HIS A 161 -10.63 -10.45 21.87
N GLY A 162 -10.83 -10.20 20.57
CA GLY A 162 -11.02 -8.88 19.99
C GLY A 162 -9.73 -8.15 19.65
N LEU A 163 -9.85 -7.07 18.86
CA LEU A 163 -8.73 -6.20 18.44
C LEU A 163 -8.43 -5.11 19.47
N ASP A 164 -9.29 -4.92 20.47
CA ASP A 164 -9.15 -3.90 21.50
C ASP A 164 -8.18 -4.31 22.61
N LYS A 165 -7.51 -3.33 23.21
CA LYS A 165 -6.50 -3.53 24.26
C LYS A 165 -7.08 -4.10 25.57
N ASP A 166 -8.41 -4.08 25.74
CA ASP A 166 -9.15 -4.48 26.94
C ASP A 166 -10.01 -5.74 26.73
N GLY A 167 -9.69 -6.59 25.73
CA GLY A 167 -10.39 -7.86 25.50
C GLY A 167 -10.13 -8.86 26.62
N ASP A 168 -11.09 -9.80 26.84
CA ASP A 168 -10.94 -10.89 27.83
C ASP A 168 -9.68 -11.71 27.55
N VAL A 169 -8.79 -11.78 28.52
CA VAL A 169 -7.51 -12.47 28.41
C VAL A 169 -7.68 -13.92 28.88
N HIS A 170 -7.35 -14.88 28.04
CA HIS A 170 -7.28 -16.30 28.43
C HIS A 170 -6.08 -16.54 29.34
N ALA A 171 -6.26 -16.35 30.65
CA ALA A 171 -5.18 -16.50 31.62
C ALA A 171 -4.64 -17.93 31.70
N ASP A 172 -5.47 -18.94 31.38
CA ASP A 172 -5.16 -20.36 31.53
C ASP A 172 -4.44 -20.98 30.33
N SER A 173 -4.57 -20.41 29.13
CA SER A 173 -3.93 -20.92 27.91
C SER A 173 -2.76 -20.03 27.49
N LYS A 174 -1.52 -20.50 27.72
CA LYS A 174 -0.31 -19.75 27.37
C LYS A 174 0.34 -20.28 26.11
N TYR A 175 0.46 -19.45 25.12
CA TYR A 175 1.28 -19.72 23.94
C TYR A 175 2.76 -19.59 24.26
N LYS A 176 3.59 -20.49 23.71
CA LYS A 176 5.04 -20.50 23.87
C LYS A 176 5.75 -20.23 22.55
N VAL A 177 6.59 -19.21 22.52
CA VAL A 177 7.40 -18.89 21.33
C VAL A 177 8.52 -19.90 21.16
N VAL A 178 8.51 -20.65 20.05
CA VAL A 178 9.53 -21.68 19.73
C VAL A 178 10.39 -21.30 18.54
N GLY A 179 9.99 -20.28 17.75
CA GLY A 179 10.77 -19.81 16.63
C GLY A 179 10.38 -18.43 16.15
N ILE A 180 11.30 -17.81 15.41
CA ILE A 180 11.10 -16.51 14.74
C ILE A 180 11.38 -16.70 13.26
N LEU A 181 10.48 -16.23 12.40
CA LEU A 181 10.59 -16.32 10.95
C LEU A 181 11.62 -15.33 10.40
N ASN A 182 12.19 -15.65 9.25
CA ASN A 182 12.88 -14.69 8.42
C ASN A 182 11.86 -13.75 7.74
N ALA A 183 12.29 -12.53 7.43
CA ALA A 183 11.44 -11.56 6.75
C ALA A 183 11.12 -12.01 5.31
N THR A 184 9.83 -12.05 4.98
CA THR A 184 9.31 -12.38 3.66
C THR A 184 8.77 -11.16 2.92
N ASN A 185 8.53 -10.05 3.64
CA ASN A 185 7.76 -8.89 3.21
C ASN A 185 6.35 -9.29 2.72
N THR A 186 5.74 -10.28 3.35
CA THR A 186 4.34 -10.69 3.17
C THR A 186 3.59 -10.54 4.49
N VAL A 187 2.31 -10.94 4.48
CA VAL A 187 1.47 -10.93 5.70
C VAL A 187 2.08 -11.76 6.83
N THR A 188 2.86 -12.81 6.54
CA THR A 188 3.48 -13.69 7.56
C THR A 188 4.41 -12.96 8.51
N ASP A 189 4.99 -11.84 8.09
CA ASP A 189 5.90 -11.06 8.93
C ASP A 189 5.22 -10.45 10.17
N GLN A 190 3.90 -10.30 10.11
CA GLN A 190 3.08 -9.72 11.19
C GLN A 190 2.11 -10.71 11.84
N LEU A 191 2.29 -12.01 11.64
CA LEU A 191 1.45 -13.06 12.21
C LEU A 191 2.15 -13.85 13.28
N ILE A 192 1.34 -14.39 14.17
CA ILE A 192 1.70 -15.43 15.14
C ILE A 192 1.06 -16.71 14.63
N LEU A 193 1.89 -17.71 14.27
CA LEU A 193 1.42 -18.95 13.66
C LEU A 193 1.53 -20.11 14.65
N THR A 194 0.46 -20.91 14.74
CA THR A 194 0.34 -22.06 15.63
C THR A 194 -0.27 -23.24 14.87
N PRO A 195 -0.15 -24.50 15.37
CA PRO A 195 -0.93 -25.60 14.83
C PRO A 195 -2.43 -25.33 14.87
N LEU A 196 -3.16 -25.83 13.88
CA LEU A 196 -4.62 -25.68 13.82
C LEU A 196 -5.31 -26.20 15.09
N SER A 197 -4.82 -27.32 15.62
CA SER A 197 -5.29 -27.95 16.86
C SER A 197 -5.13 -27.08 18.12
N SER A 198 -4.23 -26.11 18.10
CA SER A 198 -4.07 -25.17 19.23
C SER A 198 -5.31 -24.28 19.39
N ILE A 199 -5.91 -23.87 18.29
CA ILE A 199 -7.09 -23.00 18.31
C ILE A 199 -8.31 -23.78 18.84
N TRP A 200 -8.47 -25.04 18.41
CA TRP A 200 -9.54 -25.90 18.93
C TRP A 200 -9.39 -26.18 20.42
N ALA A 201 -8.18 -26.52 20.87
CA ALA A 201 -7.93 -26.82 22.29
C ALA A 201 -8.27 -25.66 23.23
N ILE A 202 -8.16 -24.40 22.77
CA ILE A 202 -8.52 -23.23 23.57
C ILE A 202 -10.04 -23.06 23.66
N HIS A 203 -10.74 -23.34 22.57
CA HIS A 203 -12.20 -23.20 22.54
C HIS A 203 -12.93 -24.34 23.24
N GLU A 204 -12.40 -25.59 23.19
CA GLU A 204 -12.96 -26.72 23.92
C GLU A 204 -12.96 -26.50 25.46
N HIS A 205 -11.92 -25.91 26.01
CA HIS A 205 -11.86 -25.58 27.44
C HIS A 205 -12.85 -24.49 27.88
N HIS A 206 -13.27 -23.62 26.97
CA HIS A 206 -14.21 -22.54 27.31
C HIS A 206 -15.66 -23.02 27.41
N ASP A 207 -16.05 -24.01 26.62
CA ASP A 207 -17.40 -24.57 26.66
C ASP A 207 -17.62 -25.40 27.95
N GLU A 208 -16.59 -26.03 28.51
CA GLU A 208 -16.68 -26.79 29.77
C GLU A 208 -16.89 -25.85 31.00
N GLU A 209 -16.25 -24.69 31.06
CA GLU A 209 -16.42 -23.77 32.21
C GLU A 209 -17.80 -23.09 32.27
N HIS A 210 -18.52 -22.94 31.15
CA HIS A 210 -19.87 -22.38 31.14
C HIS A 210 -20.97 -23.37 31.52
N HIS A 211 -20.69 -24.70 31.48
CA HIS A 211 -21.64 -25.72 31.90
C HIS A 211 -21.61 -26.02 33.41
N GLU A 212 -20.51 -25.70 34.14
CA GLU A 212 -20.46 -25.93 35.58
C GLU A 212 -21.21 -24.87 36.45
N ALA A 213 -21.70 -23.77 35.87
CA ALA A 213 -22.36 -22.70 36.61
C ALA A 213 -23.90 -22.77 36.62
N GLY A 214 -24.54 -23.83 36.14
CA GLY A 214 -26.00 -23.96 36.03
C GLY A 214 -26.52 -25.35 36.36
N GLU A 215 -26.98 -25.49 37.60
CA GLU A 215 -27.98 -26.46 38.13
C GLU A 215 -27.77 -27.97 37.95
N ALA A 216 -27.61 -28.60 39.08
CA ALA A 216 -27.70 -30.05 39.28
C ALA A 216 -29.10 -30.57 38.89
N HIS A 217 -29.21 -31.34 37.84
CA HIS A 217 -30.25 -32.36 37.65
C HIS A 217 -29.61 -33.71 37.26
N GLU A 218 -29.78 -34.65 38.15
CA GLU A 218 -29.50 -36.08 37.95
C GLU A 218 -30.39 -36.62 36.85
N ASP A 219 -29.80 -37.09 35.74
CA ASP A 219 -30.27 -38.29 35.04
C ASP A 219 -29.12 -38.80 34.16
N HIS A 220 -28.67 -40.02 34.49
CA HIS A 220 -27.68 -40.77 33.76
C HIS A 220 -28.27 -41.29 32.44
N GLU A 221 -28.04 -40.64 31.35
CA GLU A 221 -27.99 -41.24 30.03
C GLU A 221 -26.57 -41.12 29.51
N GLU A 222 -25.97 -42.24 29.06
CA GLU A 222 -24.67 -42.29 28.39
C GLU A 222 -24.64 -41.35 27.17
N GLU A 223 -24.28 -40.09 27.37
CA GLU A 223 -24.01 -39.18 26.26
C GLU A 223 -22.75 -39.69 25.56
N VAL A 224 -22.96 -40.18 24.33
CA VAL A 224 -21.91 -40.35 23.34
C VAL A 224 -21.30 -38.96 23.13
N HIS A 225 -20.10 -38.74 23.64
CA HIS A 225 -19.30 -37.55 23.35
C HIS A 225 -19.10 -37.47 21.81
N GLU A 226 -20.02 -36.88 21.09
CA GLU A 226 -19.75 -36.42 19.73
C GLU A 226 -18.63 -35.37 19.86
N GLU A 227 -17.43 -35.71 19.35
CA GLU A 227 -16.33 -34.74 19.23
C GLU A 227 -16.90 -33.45 18.61
N ALA A 228 -16.72 -32.32 19.26
CA ALA A 228 -17.16 -31.03 18.78
C ALA A 228 -16.70 -30.82 17.32
N PRO A 229 -17.58 -30.38 16.41
CA PRO A 229 -17.24 -30.29 14.99
C PRO A 229 -16.02 -29.37 14.80
N ARG A 230 -14.93 -29.91 14.24
CA ARG A 230 -13.72 -29.14 13.97
C ARG A 230 -14.02 -28.07 12.95
N GLU A 231 -13.95 -26.82 13.39
CA GLU A 231 -14.20 -25.65 12.57
C GLU A 231 -12.92 -24.94 12.15
N ILE A 232 -12.99 -24.30 10.99
CA ILE A 232 -11.95 -23.41 10.48
C ILE A 232 -12.60 -22.11 10.00
N THR A 233 -11.86 -21.03 10.01
CA THR A 233 -12.34 -19.75 9.52
C THR A 233 -12.38 -19.69 7.99
N SER A 234 -11.36 -20.25 7.35
CA SER A 234 -11.26 -20.28 5.89
C SER A 234 -10.25 -21.32 5.40
N MET A 235 -10.29 -21.56 4.08
CA MET A 235 -9.32 -22.42 3.41
C MET A 235 -8.77 -21.73 2.16
N LEU A 236 -7.45 -21.58 2.08
CA LEU A 236 -6.78 -21.05 0.90
C LEU A 236 -6.56 -22.17 -0.10
N ILE A 237 -6.96 -21.95 -1.35
CA ILE A 237 -6.97 -22.98 -2.40
C ILE A 237 -6.13 -22.52 -3.59
N LYS A 238 -5.27 -23.42 -4.08
CA LYS A 238 -4.52 -23.28 -5.32
C LYS A 238 -5.03 -24.31 -6.31
N PHE A 239 -5.36 -23.86 -7.53
CA PHE A 239 -5.79 -24.76 -8.61
C PHE A 239 -4.60 -25.40 -9.35
N ARG A 240 -4.86 -26.53 -10.01
CA ARG A 240 -3.91 -27.16 -10.95
C ARG A 240 -3.90 -26.47 -12.31
N ASN A 241 -5.06 -25.93 -12.70
CA ASN A 241 -5.27 -25.23 -13.95
C ASN A 241 -6.35 -24.13 -13.79
N PRO A 242 -6.41 -23.16 -14.71
CA PRO A 242 -7.37 -22.05 -14.62
C PRO A 242 -8.85 -22.46 -14.64
N LEU A 243 -9.20 -23.66 -15.13
CA LEU A 243 -10.57 -24.16 -15.13
C LEU A 243 -11.16 -24.34 -13.73
N GLY A 244 -10.28 -24.45 -12.72
CA GLY A 244 -10.69 -24.49 -11.30
C GLY A 244 -11.52 -23.28 -10.87
N MET A 245 -11.40 -22.12 -11.54
CA MET A 245 -12.22 -20.94 -11.26
C MET A 245 -13.72 -21.20 -11.43
N MET A 246 -14.13 -22.16 -12.26
CA MET A 246 -15.55 -22.52 -12.44
C MET A 246 -16.14 -23.15 -11.18
N LEU A 247 -15.31 -23.76 -10.32
CA LEU A 247 -15.75 -24.33 -9.04
C LEU A 247 -16.37 -23.27 -8.12
N ALA A 248 -15.81 -22.06 -8.11
CA ALA A 248 -16.31 -20.98 -7.26
C ALA A 248 -17.79 -20.69 -7.47
N ARG A 249 -18.25 -20.67 -8.75
CA ARG A 249 -19.66 -20.45 -9.06
C ARG A 249 -20.53 -21.60 -8.57
N GLY A 250 -20.10 -22.84 -8.76
CA GLY A 250 -20.84 -24.03 -8.30
C GLY A 250 -20.97 -24.07 -6.78
N ILE A 251 -19.87 -23.77 -6.05
CA ILE A 251 -19.86 -23.69 -4.58
C ILE A 251 -20.83 -22.60 -4.11
N ASN A 252 -20.75 -21.41 -4.69
CA ASN A 252 -21.58 -20.28 -4.28
C ASN A 252 -23.08 -20.52 -4.51
N SER A 253 -23.43 -21.32 -5.55
CA SER A 253 -24.83 -21.62 -5.87
C SER A 253 -25.40 -22.80 -5.08
N ASN A 254 -24.60 -23.82 -4.78
CA ASN A 254 -25.08 -25.14 -4.35
C ASN A 254 -24.63 -25.55 -2.94
N SER A 255 -23.90 -24.69 -2.21
CA SER A 255 -23.46 -24.98 -0.85
C SER A 255 -23.72 -23.81 0.10
N LYS A 256 -23.56 -24.06 1.40
CA LYS A 256 -23.61 -23.02 2.43
C LYS A 256 -22.29 -22.21 2.51
N LEU A 257 -21.30 -22.57 1.70
CA LEU A 257 -19.99 -21.95 1.70
C LEU A 257 -19.92 -20.79 0.70
N GLN A 258 -18.97 -19.88 0.95
CA GLN A 258 -18.59 -18.79 0.07
C GLN A 258 -17.25 -19.11 -0.56
N ALA A 259 -17.18 -19.11 -1.87
CA ALA A 259 -15.93 -19.13 -2.63
C ALA A 259 -15.65 -17.74 -3.19
N ALA A 260 -14.50 -17.16 -2.84
CA ALA A 260 -14.05 -15.86 -3.32
C ALA A 260 -12.75 -16.02 -4.14
N LEU A 261 -12.64 -15.29 -5.24
CA LEU A 261 -11.49 -15.31 -6.13
C LEU A 261 -10.63 -14.05 -5.87
N PRO A 262 -9.44 -14.17 -5.22
CA PRO A 262 -8.66 -13.02 -4.76
C PRO A 262 -8.35 -12.02 -5.87
N ASN A 263 -7.93 -12.49 -7.04
CA ASN A 263 -7.61 -11.62 -8.17
C ASN A 263 -8.80 -10.76 -8.63
N ILE A 264 -10.02 -11.29 -8.57
CA ILE A 264 -11.23 -10.56 -8.98
C ILE A 264 -11.57 -9.50 -7.94
N GLU A 265 -11.61 -9.88 -6.67
CA GLU A 265 -12.03 -8.97 -5.60
C GLU A 265 -10.99 -7.87 -5.34
N VAL A 266 -9.70 -8.20 -5.41
CA VAL A 266 -8.63 -7.20 -5.31
C VAL A 266 -8.67 -6.23 -6.48
N ASN A 267 -8.86 -6.70 -7.72
CA ASN A 267 -9.02 -5.80 -8.86
C ASN A 267 -10.29 -4.93 -8.72
N ARG A 268 -11.37 -5.46 -8.17
CA ARG A 268 -12.58 -4.70 -7.85
C ARG A 268 -12.31 -3.62 -6.81
N LEU A 269 -11.58 -3.95 -5.74
CA LEU A 269 -11.14 -2.98 -4.73
C LEU A 269 -10.34 -1.85 -5.37
N PHE A 270 -9.32 -2.18 -6.19
CA PHE A 270 -8.52 -1.18 -6.90
C PHE A 270 -9.34 -0.36 -7.90
N SER A 271 -10.35 -0.93 -8.55
CA SER A 271 -11.23 -0.16 -9.44
C SER A 271 -12.08 0.85 -8.68
N LEU A 272 -12.53 0.50 -7.48
CA LEU A 272 -13.28 1.44 -6.61
C LEU A 272 -12.38 2.56 -6.07
N LEU A 273 -11.17 2.22 -5.62
CA LEU A 273 -10.17 3.19 -5.18
C LEU A 273 -9.67 4.07 -6.35
N GLY A 274 -9.61 3.49 -7.55
CA GLY A 274 -9.13 4.15 -8.77
C GLY A 274 -9.90 5.42 -9.11
N VAL A 275 -11.20 5.47 -8.85
CA VAL A 275 -12.02 6.68 -9.08
C VAL A 275 -11.50 7.86 -8.23
N GLY A 276 -11.17 7.62 -6.96
CA GLY A 276 -10.59 8.64 -6.09
C GLY A 276 -9.19 9.07 -6.55
N VAL A 277 -8.34 8.11 -6.92
CA VAL A 277 -6.97 8.36 -7.42
C VAL A 277 -7.01 9.17 -8.72
N GLU A 278 -7.88 8.82 -9.68
CA GLU A 278 -8.03 9.56 -10.93
C GLU A 278 -8.56 11.00 -10.71
N THR A 279 -9.46 11.20 -9.76
CA THR A 279 -9.95 12.52 -9.38
C THR A 279 -8.81 13.39 -8.82
N LEU A 280 -8.01 12.85 -7.91
CA LEU A 280 -6.85 13.54 -7.36
C LEU A 280 -5.78 13.82 -8.42
N ARG A 281 -5.55 12.88 -9.35
CA ARG A 281 -4.66 13.06 -10.49
C ARG A 281 -5.16 14.18 -11.40
N GLY A 282 -6.47 14.22 -11.68
CA GLY A 282 -7.09 15.31 -12.46
C GLY A 282 -6.87 16.68 -11.79
N LEU A 283 -7.09 16.76 -10.48
CA LEU A 283 -6.82 17.98 -9.70
C LEU A 283 -5.35 18.40 -9.78
N ALA A 284 -4.42 17.47 -9.64
CA ALA A 284 -2.99 17.74 -9.71
C ALA A 284 -2.56 18.22 -11.11
N ILE A 285 -3.16 17.69 -12.19
CA ILE A 285 -2.95 18.18 -13.55
C ILE A 285 -3.44 19.64 -13.69
N VAL A 286 -4.59 19.97 -13.12
CA VAL A 286 -5.10 21.35 -13.10
C VAL A 286 -4.13 22.28 -12.36
N ILE A 287 -3.58 21.85 -11.20
CA ILE A 287 -2.56 22.61 -10.47
C ILE A 287 -1.30 22.82 -11.32
N MET A 288 -0.85 21.79 -12.05
CA MET A 288 0.29 21.92 -12.96
C MET A 288 0.02 22.91 -14.11
N LEU A 289 -1.19 22.92 -14.67
CA LEU A 289 -1.57 23.90 -15.71
C LEU A 289 -1.60 25.33 -15.15
N ILE A 290 -2.17 25.51 -13.95
CA ILE A 290 -2.15 26.80 -13.24
C ILE A 290 -0.71 27.25 -12.98
N SER A 291 0.16 26.31 -12.58
CA SER A 291 1.60 26.58 -12.44
C SER A 291 2.23 27.07 -13.75
N GLY A 292 1.91 26.44 -14.89
CA GLY A 292 2.35 26.89 -16.21
C GLY A 292 1.92 28.32 -16.51
N VAL A 293 0.66 28.67 -16.22
CA VAL A 293 0.15 30.04 -16.33
C VAL A 293 0.90 31.00 -15.40
N SER A 294 1.19 30.58 -14.16
CA SER A 294 1.97 31.40 -13.21
C SER A 294 3.39 31.63 -13.70
N VAL A 295 4.07 30.62 -14.26
CA VAL A 295 5.39 30.78 -14.91
C VAL A 295 5.32 31.74 -16.07
N PHE A 296 4.29 31.61 -16.94
CA PHE A 296 4.06 32.52 -18.05
C PHE A 296 3.93 34.00 -17.58
N VAL A 297 3.06 34.26 -16.60
CA VAL A 297 2.83 35.61 -16.05
C VAL A 297 4.11 36.17 -15.43
N SER A 298 4.85 35.33 -14.66
CA SER A 298 6.12 35.73 -14.07
C SER A 298 7.16 36.14 -15.10
N LEU A 299 7.35 35.31 -16.15
CA LEU A 299 8.30 35.60 -17.23
C LEU A 299 7.85 36.79 -18.09
N TYR A 300 6.54 36.95 -18.35
CA TYR A 300 6.01 38.09 -19.08
C TYR A 300 6.27 39.41 -18.34
N ASN A 301 6.01 39.45 -17.04
CA ASN A 301 6.28 40.63 -16.22
C ASN A 301 7.79 40.91 -16.14
N SER A 302 8.61 39.87 -15.99
CA SER A 302 10.08 39.98 -16.01
C SER A 302 10.58 40.60 -17.32
N LEU A 303 10.04 40.11 -18.46
CA LEU A 303 10.39 40.64 -19.77
C LEU A 303 9.96 42.12 -19.94
N LYS A 304 8.78 42.49 -19.44
CA LYS A 304 8.26 43.84 -19.51
C LYS A 304 9.15 44.84 -18.75
N GLU A 305 9.60 44.47 -17.55
CA GLU A 305 10.44 45.32 -16.70
C GLU A 305 11.88 45.45 -17.22
N ARG A 306 12.40 44.39 -17.89
CA ARG A 306 13.78 44.34 -18.40
C ARG A 306 13.91 44.68 -19.90
N ARG A 307 12.90 45.31 -20.46
CA ARG A 307 12.91 45.68 -21.90
C ARG A 307 14.11 46.52 -22.25
N TYR A 308 14.47 47.52 -21.43
CA TYR A 308 15.63 48.37 -21.64
C TYR A 308 16.93 47.57 -21.62
N GLU A 309 17.16 46.74 -20.62
CA GLU A 309 18.36 45.86 -20.52
C GLU A 309 18.50 44.94 -21.74
N MET A 310 17.39 44.37 -22.22
CA MET A 310 17.37 43.54 -23.42
C MET A 310 17.67 44.33 -24.69
N ALA A 311 17.14 45.57 -24.82
CA ALA A 311 17.47 46.46 -25.91
C ALA A 311 18.95 46.84 -25.90
N LEU A 312 19.53 47.10 -24.71
CA LEU A 312 20.96 47.37 -24.55
C LEU A 312 21.80 46.13 -24.94
N MET A 313 21.42 44.92 -24.53
CA MET A 313 22.12 43.71 -24.95
C MET A 313 22.07 43.51 -26.48
N LEU A 314 20.95 43.81 -27.12
CA LEU A 314 20.83 43.74 -28.56
C LEU A 314 21.73 44.79 -29.25
N SER A 315 21.83 46.02 -28.72
CA SER A 315 22.71 47.05 -29.24
C SER A 315 24.19 46.71 -29.09
N MET A 316 24.54 45.90 -28.05
CA MET A 316 25.91 45.41 -27.82
C MET A 316 26.20 44.13 -28.64
N GLY A 317 25.32 43.70 -29.54
CA GLY A 317 25.56 42.61 -30.47
C GLY A 317 24.97 41.24 -30.06
N ALA A 318 24.16 41.18 -29.01
CA ALA A 318 23.40 39.96 -28.71
C ALA A 318 22.35 39.72 -29.79
N THR A 319 22.11 38.43 -30.12
CA THR A 319 21.07 38.07 -31.10
C THR A 319 19.71 37.88 -30.44
N ARG A 320 18.62 38.08 -31.17
CA ARG A 320 17.25 37.82 -30.68
C ARG A 320 17.06 36.34 -30.27
N ALA A 321 17.73 35.42 -30.98
CA ALA A 321 17.72 34.00 -30.62
C ALA A 321 18.38 33.71 -29.28
N GLN A 322 19.44 34.43 -28.92
CA GLN A 322 20.08 34.31 -27.62
C GLN A 322 19.18 34.80 -26.48
N LEU A 323 18.45 35.90 -26.64
CA LEU A 323 17.48 36.38 -25.65
C LEU A 323 16.26 35.48 -25.55
N PHE A 324 15.77 34.98 -26.68
CA PHE A 324 14.74 33.93 -26.68
C PHE A 324 15.16 32.69 -25.93
N GLY A 325 16.35 32.16 -26.22
CA GLY A 325 16.94 31.01 -25.52
C GLY A 325 17.14 31.25 -24.04
N MET A 326 17.46 32.48 -23.61
CA MET A 326 17.59 32.85 -22.20
C MET A 326 16.26 32.69 -21.44
N LEU A 327 15.17 33.15 -22.00
CA LEU A 327 13.83 33.02 -21.40
C LEU A 327 13.38 31.54 -21.37
N LEU A 328 13.66 30.79 -22.44
CA LEU A 328 13.39 29.31 -22.41
C LEU A 328 14.19 28.61 -21.33
N LEU A 329 15.46 28.99 -21.11
CA LEU A 329 16.28 28.44 -20.03
C LEU A 329 15.71 28.78 -18.66
N GLU A 330 15.15 29.98 -18.45
CA GLU A 330 14.49 30.34 -17.18
C GLU A 330 13.29 29.42 -16.91
N GLY A 331 12.42 29.17 -17.89
CA GLY A 331 11.29 28.24 -17.77
C GLY A 331 11.74 26.79 -17.55
N LEU A 332 12.80 26.36 -18.24
CA LEU A 332 13.39 25.04 -18.09
C LEU A 332 13.97 24.83 -16.69
N VAL A 333 14.71 25.80 -16.18
CA VAL A 333 15.31 25.75 -14.82
C VAL A 333 14.22 25.67 -13.75
N LEU A 334 13.14 26.47 -13.88
CA LEU A 334 11.99 26.41 -12.98
C LEU A 334 11.31 25.03 -13.02
N ALA A 335 11.15 24.43 -14.21
CA ALA A 335 10.57 23.11 -14.37
C ALA A 335 11.44 22.02 -13.73
N LEU A 336 12.77 22.07 -13.93
CA LEU A 336 13.70 21.10 -13.35
C LEU A 336 13.77 21.21 -11.84
N ILE A 337 13.83 22.43 -11.30
CA ILE A 337 13.82 22.65 -9.85
C ILE A 337 12.49 22.18 -9.26
N GLY A 338 11.37 22.55 -9.88
CA GLY A 338 10.03 22.13 -9.47
C GLY A 338 9.89 20.61 -9.45
N PHE A 339 10.41 19.94 -10.50
CA PHE A 339 10.44 18.47 -10.56
C PHE A 339 11.31 17.85 -9.46
N GLY A 340 12.53 18.31 -9.31
CA GLY A 340 13.46 17.77 -8.30
C GLY A 340 12.91 17.92 -6.87
N LEU A 341 12.41 19.10 -6.52
CA LEU A 341 11.76 19.36 -5.24
C LEU A 341 10.46 18.58 -5.08
N GLY A 342 9.66 18.46 -6.14
CA GLY A 342 8.41 17.70 -6.13
C GLY A 342 8.63 16.22 -5.85
N VAL A 343 9.59 15.60 -6.53
CA VAL A 343 9.97 14.21 -6.29
C VAL A 343 10.54 14.04 -4.87
N LEU A 344 11.39 14.95 -4.40
CA LEU A 344 11.91 14.91 -3.04
C LEU A 344 10.80 14.97 -2.00
N LEU A 345 9.88 15.94 -2.13
CA LEU A 345 8.75 16.11 -1.21
C LEU A 345 7.81 14.92 -1.24
N SER A 346 7.60 14.28 -2.39
CA SER A 346 6.79 13.06 -2.47
C SER A 346 7.39 11.90 -1.65
N ARG A 347 8.73 11.77 -1.64
CA ARG A 347 9.45 10.77 -0.82
C ARG A 347 9.35 11.07 0.67
N VAL A 348 9.53 12.34 1.03
CA VAL A 348 9.35 12.79 2.42
C VAL A 348 7.91 12.58 2.87
N GLY A 349 6.93 12.94 2.03
CA GLY A 349 5.51 12.71 2.29
C GLY A 349 5.18 11.24 2.48
N LEU A 350 5.70 10.36 1.62
CA LEU A 350 5.53 8.92 1.76
C LEU A 350 6.19 8.38 3.04
N TRP A 351 7.37 8.86 3.38
CA TRP A 351 8.06 8.45 4.61
C TRP A 351 7.27 8.87 5.86
N LEU A 352 6.75 10.10 5.91
CA LEU A 352 5.90 10.58 6.99
C LEU A 352 4.59 9.76 7.08
N PHE A 353 3.96 9.49 5.95
CA PHE A 353 2.76 8.66 5.88
C PHE A 353 3.05 7.22 6.34
N SER A 354 4.14 6.63 5.88
CA SER A 354 4.56 5.29 6.28
C SER A 354 4.85 5.19 7.78
N SER A 355 5.47 6.19 8.40
CA SER A 355 5.73 6.18 9.84
C SER A 355 4.43 6.20 10.66
N SER A 356 3.44 7.00 10.24
CA SER A 356 2.13 7.07 10.92
C SER A 356 1.30 5.79 10.72
N VAL A 357 1.28 5.24 9.51
CA VAL A 357 0.52 4.01 9.18
C VAL A 357 1.21 2.76 9.74
N SER A 358 2.52 2.79 9.93
CA SER A 358 3.25 1.63 10.46
C SER A 358 2.94 1.35 11.92
N GLU A 359 2.45 2.30 12.70
CA GLU A 359 2.02 2.09 14.08
C GLU A 359 0.71 1.30 14.14
N ASP A 360 -0.25 1.56 13.23
CA ASP A 360 -1.58 0.94 13.26
C ASP A 360 -1.68 -0.31 12.37
N TYR A 361 -1.14 -0.27 11.15
CA TYR A 361 -1.32 -1.34 10.15
C TYR A 361 -0.06 -2.16 9.86
N HIS A 362 1.07 -1.82 10.45
CA HIS A 362 2.31 -2.60 10.41
C HIS A 362 2.91 -2.83 8.99
N TYR A 363 2.55 -1.99 7.99
CA TYR A 363 3.13 -2.03 6.64
C TYR A 363 4.31 -1.07 6.49
N ASN A 364 5.38 -1.55 5.87
CA ASN A 364 6.55 -0.72 5.58
C ASN A 364 6.52 -0.24 4.12
N LEU A 365 6.13 1.03 3.94
CA LEU A 365 6.05 1.67 2.63
C LEU A 365 7.36 2.43 2.35
N ALA A 366 8.41 1.73 2.00
CA ALA A 366 9.70 2.36 1.69
C ALA A 366 10.10 2.10 0.24
N ALA A 367 9.95 3.09 -0.62
CA ALA A 367 10.55 3.09 -1.94
C ALA A 367 11.27 4.42 -2.21
N PHE A 368 12.58 4.37 -2.26
CA PHE A 368 13.42 5.51 -2.64
C PHE A 368 13.74 5.54 -4.15
N GLY A 369 13.33 4.52 -4.91
CA GLY A 369 13.55 4.43 -6.34
C GLY A 369 12.72 5.44 -7.15
N ILE A 370 13.25 5.88 -8.30
CA ILE A 370 12.50 6.66 -9.30
C ILE A 370 11.65 5.68 -10.11
N LEU A 371 10.35 5.94 -10.19
CA LEU A 371 9.44 5.13 -11.01
C LEU A 371 9.60 5.47 -12.49
N PRO A 372 9.40 4.49 -13.41
CA PRO A 372 9.40 4.77 -14.85
C PRO A 372 8.39 5.85 -15.27
N GLU A 373 7.25 5.91 -14.61
CA GLU A 373 6.19 6.90 -14.84
C GLU A 373 6.61 8.33 -14.48
N GLU A 374 7.57 8.49 -13.55
CA GLU A 374 8.09 9.81 -13.16
C GLU A 374 8.93 10.45 -14.26
N TRP A 375 9.53 9.68 -15.16
CA TRP A 375 10.19 10.23 -16.35
C TRP A 375 9.19 10.86 -17.31
N ILE A 376 7.98 10.32 -17.42
CA ILE A 376 6.89 10.92 -18.18
C ILE A 376 6.49 12.24 -17.51
N LEU A 377 6.39 12.26 -16.18
CA LEU A 377 6.07 13.45 -15.40
C LEU A 377 7.13 14.54 -15.58
N LEU A 378 8.42 14.19 -15.63
CA LEU A 378 9.50 15.11 -15.97
C LEU A 378 9.28 15.70 -17.38
N GLY A 379 8.98 14.87 -18.38
CA GLY A 379 8.70 15.31 -19.74
C GLY A 379 7.54 16.31 -19.80
N VAL A 380 6.46 16.04 -19.08
CA VAL A 380 5.29 16.94 -18.98
C VAL A 380 5.67 18.25 -18.29
N ALA A 381 6.41 18.20 -17.18
CA ALA A 381 6.85 19.40 -16.46
C ALA A 381 7.73 20.30 -17.33
N VAL A 382 8.70 19.70 -18.02
CA VAL A 382 9.58 20.43 -18.96
C VAL A 382 8.77 21.01 -20.11
N PHE A 383 7.83 20.26 -20.68
CA PHE A 383 6.96 20.74 -21.75
C PHE A 383 6.14 21.96 -21.31
N ILE A 384 5.49 21.91 -20.15
CA ILE A 384 4.72 23.02 -19.58
C ILE A 384 5.63 24.23 -19.34
N GLY A 385 6.81 24.06 -18.75
CA GLY A 385 7.77 25.12 -18.50
C GLY A 385 8.28 25.78 -19.78
N LEU A 386 8.57 25.00 -20.82
CA LEU A 386 9.00 25.51 -22.11
C LEU A 386 7.88 26.26 -22.85
N VAL A 387 6.67 25.72 -22.86
CA VAL A 387 5.50 26.38 -23.48
C VAL A 387 5.18 27.71 -22.77
N ALA A 388 5.17 27.70 -21.43
CA ALA A 388 4.95 28.89 -20.61
C ALA A 388 6.01 29.98 -20.87
N ALA A 389 7.27 29.59 -21.10
CA ALA A 389 8.36 30.50 -21.39
C ALA A 389 8.37 30.97 -22.87
N ALA A 390 7.98 30.11 -23.81
CA ALA A 390 8.00 30.42 -25.23
C ALA A 390 7.06 31.58 -25.61
N LEU A 391 5.88 31.59 -24.99
CA LEU A 391 4.86 32.62 -25.29
C LEU A 391 5.38 34.07 -25.03
N PRO A 392 5.92 34.40 -23.83
CA PRO A 392 6.50 35.74 -23.62
C PRO A 392 7.77 35.96 -24.44
N ALA A 393 8.57 34.91 -24.68
CA ALA A 393 9.82 35.00 -25.43
C ALA A 393 9.61 35.41 -26.90
N ILE A 394 8.47 35.09 -27.51
CA ILE A 394 8.08 35.58 -28.84
C ILE A 394 8.03 37.13 -28.85
N GLY A 395 7.69 37.77 -27.73
CA GLY A 395 7.70 39.25 -27.60
C GLY A 395 9.05 39.88 -27.89
N VAL A 396 10.18 39.15 -27.66
CA VAL A 396 11.54 39.63 -27.95
C VAL A 396 11.73 39.88 -29.47
N TYR A 397 11.16 39.04 -30.31
CA TYR A 397 11.26 39.22 -31.79
C TYR A 397 10.54 40.48 -32.29
N ARG A 398 9.51 40.93 -31.56
CA ARG A 398 8.72 42.13 -31.90
C ARG A 398 9.24 43.41 -31.26
N MET A 399 10.33 43.36 -30.48
CA MET A 399 10.90 44.52 -29.79
C MET A 399 11.58 45.48 -30.79
N ASN A 400 11.22 46.74 -30.72
CA ASN A 400 11.85 47.83 -31.50
C ASN A 400 12.90 48.50 -30.62
N ILE A 401 14.21 48.26 -30.93
CA ILE A 401 15.35 48.72 -30.14
C ILE A 401 15.35 50.26 -30.01
N SER A 402 15.18 50.98 -31.12
CA SER A 402 15.26 52.45 -31.13
C SER A 402 14.16 53.08 -30.26
N ARG A 403 12.95 52.54 -30.32
CA ARG A 403 11.82 53.05 -29.54
C ARG A 403 11.98 52.74 -28.04
N THR A 404 12.42 51.55 -27.72
CA THR A 404 12.59 51.12 -26.32
C THR A 404 13.71 51.91 -25.62
N LEU A 405 14.77 52.28 -26.32
CA LEU A 405 15.87 53.09 -25.78
C LEU A 405 15.50 54.60 -25.71
N ALA A 406 14.49 55.08 -26.43
CA ALA A 406 14.06 56.49 -26.46
C ALA A 406 12.90 56.78 -25.47
N GLU A 407 12.23 55.78 -24.94
CA GLU A 407 11.10 55.93 -24.00
C GLU A 407 11.54 56.07 -22.54
N GLU A 408 12.86 56.05 -22.26
CA GLU A 408 13.48 56.41 -20.98
C GLU A 408 14.36 57.66 -21.18
#